data_316b7f510b32576781e87bc03776bef3
#
_entry.id   316b7f510b32576781e87bc03776bef3
#
_cell.length_a   1.000
_cell.length_b   1.000
_cell.length_c   1.000
_cell.angle_alpha   90.00
_cell.angle_beta   90.00
_cell.angle_gamma   90.00
#
_symmetry.space_group_name_H-M   'P 1'
#
loop_
_entity.id
_entity.type
_entity.pdbx_description
1 polymer ?
#
loop_
_entity_poly.entity_id
_entity_poly.type
_entity_poly.pdbx_seq_one_letter_code
_entity_poly.pdbx_strand_id
1 'polypeptide(L)'
;MSYTSTTWTTNDPNGLAYYNGKYHVFYQWYPYDATHGMKHWAYVSSDDFVNWNREDVALIPIESYESHGAYSGNAIEVDGKLHMYYTGNIKYSAEDRYAYQNLAIMNKDGKITKYENNPIVSEIPKGYTGHVRDPKVFKRKDKYFMLLGAQTSDKKGVIIVYESKNSIDWNFKGELNVKNIDEDFGYMWECPDYINIDEKDILIFSPQGVEPKGFDYQNIYNVVYAIGNMDLDNLTFEIDTMKELEKGFDFYAPQTFIKDSQIILFAWAGMGEVLYPTDKNKWAHCLTVPRKLNIKNNKLLQMPVDELIKLRYDETSGQNTIKNNINIIENDENVYELNINIKNIDSNKFGLELFSSQDEGVKLEFNKLGNIVTLDRSNFKKVFGVEYGTNRKEYINIDENTNIKVLADRSILEIFINEGEVVFTSRIFAKENSNQIRVYSDKIVEYEYTKFKLKQGIEL
;
A
#
# COMPACT_ATOMS: atom_id res chain seq x y z
N MET A 1 -9.32 -11.59 3.43
CA MET A 1 -9.03 -11.21 2.05
C MET A 1 -7.64 -10.79 1.82
N SER A 2 -6.89 -10.57 2.85
CA SER A 2 -5.45 -10.47 2.72
C SER A 2 -4.92 -11.80 2.18
N TYR A 3 -4.24 -11.75 1.05
CA TYR A 3 -3.53 -12.89 0.54
C TYR A 3 -2.36 -13.21 1.47
N THR A 4 -2.45 -14.29 2.22
CA THR A 4 -1.34 -14.80 3.03
C THR A 4 -0.84 -16.10 2.41
N SER A 5 0.41 -16.13 1.98
CA SER A 5 1.08 -17.38 1.64
C SER A 5 1.33 -18.20 2.92
N THR A 6 1.26 -19.51 2.84
CA THR A 6 1.30 -20.40 4.02
C THR A 6 2.67 -20.54 4.70
N THR A 7 3.78 -20.10 4.10
CA THR A 7 5.15 -20.22 4.67
C THR A 7 6.14 -19.29 3.99
N TRP A 8 6.12 -17.95 4.10
CA TRP A 8 7.11 -17.09 3.43
C TRP A 8 6.86 -15.60 3.62
N THR A 9 7.80 -14.76 3.20
CA THR A 9 7.61 -13.30 3.25
C THR A 9 7.00 -12.78 1.95
N THR A 10 5.90 -12.04 2.05
CA THR A 10 5.28 -11.25 0.98
C THR A 10 5.61 -9.77 1.23
N ASN A 11 6.07 -9.07 0.20
CA ASN A 11 6.38 -7.64 0.28
C ASN A 11 5.60 -6.85 -0.80
N ASP A 12 6.28 -5.96 -1.49
CA ASP A 12 5.73 -5.01 -2.44
C ASP A 12 4.85 -5.67 -3.50
N PRO A 13 3.67 -5.12 -3.78
CA PRO A 13 2.95 -5.44 -5.00
C PRO A 13 3.77 -5.01 -6.21
N ASN A 14 3.74 -5.80 -7.26
CA ASN A 14 4.52 -5.57 -8.47
C ASN A 14 3.69 -5.86 -9.71
N GLY A 15 4.05 -5.27 -10.83
CA GLY A 15 3.52 -5.64 -12.13
C GLY A 15 2.00 -5.63 -12.22
N LEU A 16 1.33 -4.80 -11.42
CA LEU A 16 -0.12 -4.72 -11.37
C LEU A 16 -0.69 -4.35 -12.73
N ALA A 17 -1.66 -5.13 -13.22
CA ALA A 17 -2.29 -4.86 -14.51
C ALA A 17 -3.69 -5.48 -14.63
N TYR A 18 -4.50 -4.91 -15.49
CA TYR A 18 -5.61 -5.61 -16.11
C TYR A 18 -5.20 -5.96 -17.54
N TYR A 19 -5.08 -7.25 -17.83
CA TYR A 19 -4.58 -7.73 -19.11
C TYR A 19 -5.28 -9.02 -19.50
N ASN A 20 -5.62 -9.15 -20.77
CA ASN A 20 -6.28 -10.35 -21.34
C ASN A 20 -7.51 -10.83 -20.53
N GLY A 21 -8.33 -9.87 -20.04
CA GLY A 21 -9.57 -10.14 -19.31
C GLY A 21 -9.41 -10.45 -17.82
N LYS A 22 -8.20 -10.39 -17.26
CA LYS A 22 -7.92 -10.69 -15.86
C LYS A 22 -7.17 -9.56 -15.16
N TYR A 23 -7.35 -9.46 -13.86
CA TYR A 23 -6.49 -8.70 -12.97
C TYR A 23 -5.28 -9.55 -12.61
N HIS A 24 -4.10 -8.98 -12.77
CA HIS A 24 -2.81 -9.60 -12.47
C HIS A 24 -2.18 -8.86 -11.31
N VAL A 25 -1.83 -9.57 -10.25
CA VAL A 25 -1.12 -9.05 -9.08
C VAL A 25 0.12 -9.90 -8.86
N PHE A 26 1.26 -9.36 -9.21
CA PHE A 26 2.54 -9.93 -8.82
C PHE A 26 2.97 -9.28 -7.51
N TYR A 27 3.86 -9.95 -6.78
CA TYR A 27 4.40 -9.40 -5.54
C TYR A 27 5.76 -9.99 -5.24
N GLN A 28 6.58 -9.22 -4.56
CA GLN A 28 7.85 -9.72 -4.05
C GLN A 28 7.62 -10.86 -3.08
N TRP A 29 8.38 -11.92 -3.25
CA TRP A 29 8.24 -13.14 -2.49
C TRP A 29 9.61 -13.77 -2.18
N TYR A 30 9.85 -14.08 -0.91
CA TYR A 30 11.02 -14.88 -0.50
C TYR A 30 10.54 -16.24 -0.04
N PRO A 31 10.83 -17.32 -0.81
CA PRO A 31 10.22 -18.64 -0.60
C PRO A 31 10.79 -19.45 0.56
N TYR A 32 11.84 -19.00 1.23
CA TYR A 32 12.58 -19.86 2.16
C TYR A 32 12.39 -19.52 3.62
N ASP A 33 12.03 -18.29 3.96
CA ASP A 33 11.83 -17.84 5.35
C ASP A 33 10.97 -16.56 5.42
N ALA A 34 10.61 -16.16 6.66
CA ALA A 34 9.95 -14.91 6.96
C ALA A 34 10.89 -13.69 7.00
N THR A 35 12.14 -13.85 6.60
CA THR A 35 13.15 -12.79 6.57
C THR A 35 13.26 -12.16 5.18
N HIS A 36 13.90 -11.00 5.12
CA HIS A 36 14.24 -10.39 3.84
C HIS A 36 15.38 -11.14 3.15
N GLY A 37 15.18 -11.65 1.95
CA GLY A 37 16.15 -12.44 1.21
C GLY A 37 16.07 -12.25 -0.31
N MET A 38 16.57 -13.21 -1.07
CA MET A 38 16.59 -13.20 -2.53
C MET A 38 15.15 -13.23 -3.09
N LYS A 39 14.65 -12.08 -3.54
CA LYS A 39 13.27 -11.91 -3.99
C LYS A 39 12.99 -12.57 -5.33
N HIS A 40 11.84 -13.22 -5.38
CA HIS A 40 11.16 -13.71 -6.58
C HIS A 40 9.92 -12.85 -6.80
N TRP A 41 9.27 -12.96 -7.94
CA TRP A 41 7.89 -12.50 -8.11
C TRP A 41 6.95 -13.70 -8.08
N ALA A 42 6.15 -13.80 -7.03
CA ALA A 42 4.99 -14.66 -7.02
C ALA A 42 3.81 -13.96 -7.70
N TYR A 43 2.75 -14.72 -8.01
CA TYR A 43 1.70 -14.22 -8.88
C TYR A 43 0.33 -14.80 -8.53
N VAL A 44 -0.66 -13.94 -8.53
CA VAL A 44 -2.08 -14.29 -8.44
C VAL A 44 -2.88 -13.56 -9.52
N SER A 45 -3.94 -14.19 -10.01
CA SER A 45 -4.85 -13.59 -10.97
C SER A 45 -6.30 -13.66 -10.49
N SER A 46 -7.14 -12.74 -10.97
CA SER A 46 -8.57 -12.72 -10.67
C SER A 46 -9.37 -12.18 -11.85
N ASP A 47 -10.59 -12.67 -12.02
CA ASP A 47 -11.54 -12.08 -12.96
C ASP A 47 -12.36 -10.95 -12.34
N ASP A 48 -12.40 -10.83 -11.00
CA ASP A 48 -13.40 -10.00 -10.31
C ASP A 48 -12.95 -9.39 -8.97
N PHE A 49 -11.65 -9.36 -8.64
CA PHE A 49 -11.06 -8.94 -7.35
C PHE A 49 -11.51 -9.74 -6.12
N VAL A 50 -12.36 -10.74 -6.31
CA VAL A 50 -12.97 -11.50 -5.20
C VAL A 50 -12.41 -12.91 -5.15
N ASN A 51 -12.41 -13.57 -6.32
CA ASN A 51 -11.94 -14.94 -6.47
C ASN A 51 -10.55 -14.90 -7.09
N TRP A 52 -9.55 -15.34 -6.32
CA TRP A 52 -8.16 -15.28 -6.73
C TRP A 52 -7.61 -16.68 -7.02
N ASN A 53 -6.96 -16.82 -8.16
CA ASN A 53 -6.21 -18.01 -8.54
C ASN A 53 -4.74 -17.80 -8.18
N ARG A 54 -4.14 -18.83 -7.59
CA ARG A 54 -2.68 -18.87 -7.39
C ARG A 54 -2.07 -19.40 -8.68
N GLU A 55 -1.14 -18.65 -9.22
CA GLU A 55 -0.45 -18.97 -10.47
C GLU A 55 0.99 -19.44 -10.16
N ASP A 56 1.68 -19.91 -11.21
CA ASP A 56 3.10 -20.26 -11.10
C ASP A 56 3.96 -19.02 -10.80
N VAL A 57 5.16 -19.26 -10.25
CA VAL A 57 6.12 -18.18 -9.96
C VAL A 57 6.51 -17.45 -11.24
N ALA A 58 6.27 -16.16 -11.28
CA ALA A 58 6.46 -15.35 -12.48
C ALA A 58 7.93 -15.07 -12.80
N LEU A 59 8.72 -14.66 -11.78
CA LEU A 59 10.14 -14.37 -11.95
C LEU A 59 10.96 -15.10 -10.89
N ILE A 60 11.92 -15.91 -11.35
CA ILE A 60 12.94 -16.58 -10.54
C ILE A 60 14.28 -15.94 -10.87
N PRO A 61 15.04 -15.39 -9.89
CA PRO A 61 16.29 -14.68 -10.12
C PRO A 61 17.45 -15.62 -10.39
N ILE A 62 17.53 -16.14 -11.61
CA ILE A 62 18.55 -17.12 -12.04
C ILE A 62 19.64 -16.51 -12.92
N GLU A 63 19.45 -15.29 -13.41
CA GLU A 63 20.38 -14.63 -14.31
C GLU A 63 21.44 -13.83 -13.54
N SER A 64 22.60 -13.60 -14.16
CA SER A 64 23.71 -12.88 -13.54
C SER A 64 23.36 -11.44 -13.16
N TYR A 65 22.48 -10.79 -13.89
CA TYR A 65 22.05 -9.40 -13.65
C TYR A 65 21.00 -9.26 -12.52
N GLU A 66 20.59 -10.35 -11.88
CA GLU A 66 19.60 -10.38 -10.80
C GLU A 66 19.95 -11.41 -9.71
N SER A 67 21.22 -11.77 -9.60
CA SER A 67 21.69 -12.91 -8.76
C SER A 67 21.38 -12.78 -7.26
N HIS A 68 20.95 -11.58 -6.80
CA HIS A 68 20.53 -11.34 -5.42
C HIS A 68 19.04 -10.94 -5.33
N GLY A 69 18.27 -11.10 -6.41
CA GLY A 69 16.83 -10.98 -6.42
C GLY A 69 16.25 -10.19 -7.59
N ALA A 70 15.03 -10.55 -7.98
CA ALA A 70 14.15 -9.76 -8.82
C ALA A 70 13.38 -8.79 -7.92
N TYR A 71 13.79 -7.53 -7.91
CA TYR A 71 13.21 -6.49 -7.06
C TYR A 71 11.98 -5.86 -7.71
N SER A 72 11.41 -4.84 -7.07
CA SER A 72 10.15 -4.23 -7.46
C SER A 72 10.15 -3.65 -8.86
N GLY A 73 8.96 -3.49 -9.40
CA GLY A 73 8.71 -2.91 -10.69
C GLY A 73 7.24 -2.98 -11.09
N ASN A 74 6.91 -2.50 -12.28
CA ASN A 74 5.55 -2.42 -12.76
C ASN A 74 5.33 -3.13 -14.10
N ALA A 75 4.08 -3.19 -14.56
CA ALA A 75 3.74 -3.71 -15.87
C ALA A 75 2.84 -2.74 -16.66
N ILE A 76 2.99 -2.76 -17.98
CA ILE A 76 2.11 -2.08 -18.92
C ILE A 76 1.87 -2.96 -20.15
N GLU A 77 0.71 -2.80 -20.78
CA GLU A 77 0.44 -3.43 -22.07
C GLU A 77 1.11 -2.66 -23.19
N VAL A 78 1.88 -3.37 -24.03
CA VAL A 78 2.53 -2.85 -25.23
C VAL A 78 2.29 -3.85 -26.36
N ASP A 79 1.67 -3.41 -27.45
CA ASP A 79 1.43 -4.20 -28.67
C ASP A 79 0.76 -5.56 -28.37
N GLY A 80 -0.20 -5.58 -27.41
CA GLY A 80 -0.96 -6.76 -27.02
C GLY A 80 -0.20 -7.79 -26.22
N LYS A 81 0.91 -7.40 -25.60
CA LYS A 81 1.70 -8.16 -24.62
C LYS A 81 1.87 -7.36 -23.34
N LEU A 82 1.96 -8.02 -22.19
CA LEU A 82 2.23 -7.37 -20.92
C LEU A 82 3.74 -7.29 -20.72
N HIS A 83 4.29 -6.07 -20.79
CA HIS A 83 5.69 -5.79 -20.49
C HIS A 83 5.85 -5.55 -18.99
N MET A 84 6.67 -6.35 -18.34
CA MET A 84 6.93 -6.35 -16.91
C MET A 84 8.36 -5.83 -16.68
N TYR A 85 8.47 -4.63 -16.16
CA TYR A 85 9.75 -3.99 -15.86
C TYR A 85 10.09 -4.23 -14.41
N TYR A 86 11.34 -4.57 -14.10
CA TYR A 86 11.78 -4.86 -12.73
C TYR A 86 13.26 -4.58 -12.54
N THR A 87 13.65 -4.37 -11.30
CA THR A 87 15.06 -4.18 -10.95
C THR A 87 15.72 -5.52 -10.63
N GLY A 88 16.76 -5.88 -11.38
CA GLY A 88 17.67 -6.95 -11.03
C GLY A 88 18.69 -6.44 -10.01
N ASN A 89 18.72 -7.06 -8.83
CA ASN A 89 19.58 -6.64 -7.73
C ASN A 89 20.82 -7.53 -7.63
N ILE A 90 21.99 -6.89 -7.52
CA ILE A 90 23.24 -7.52 -7.14
C ILE A 90 23.79 -6.77 -5.93
N LYS A 91 24.07 -7.48 -4.85
CA LYS A 91 24.52 -6.89 -3.58
C LYS A 91 25.59 -7.74 -2.93
N TYR A 92 26.84 -7.38 -3.10
CA TYR A 92 27.97 -8.02 -2.43
C TYR A 92 28.24 -7.43 -1.04
N SER A 93 27.99 -6.12 -0.85
CA SER A 93 28.02 -5.41 0.43
C SER A 93 27.01 -4.26 0.44
N ALA A 94 27.03 -3.42 1.49
CA ALA A 94 26.20 -2.21 1.54
C ALA A 94 26.60 -1.19 0.46
N GLU A 95 27.90 -1.06 0.20
CA GLU A 95 28.48 -0.13 -0.77
C GLU A 95 28.67 -0.75 -2.15
N ASP A 96 28.94 -2.07 -2.22
CA ASP A 96 29.18 -2.80 -3.48
C ASP A 96 27.88 -3.46 -3.94
N ARG A 97 27.06 -2.68 -4.63
CA ARG A 97 25.79 -3.13 -5.20
C ARG A 97 25.54 -2.52 -6.56
N TYR A 98 24.82 -3.27 -7.37
CA TYR A 98 24.43 -2.88 -8.74
C TYR A 98 22.93 -3.11 -8.89
N ALA A 99 22.30 -2.23 -9.66
CA ALA A 99 20.89 -2.30 -9.99
C ALA A 99 20.72 -2.18 -11.49
N TYR A 100 20.24 -3.24 -12.10
CA TYR A 100 19.93 -3.31 -13.52
C TYR A 100 18.43 -3.24 -13.73
N GLN A 101 17.97 -2.49 -14.75
CA GLN A 101 16.56 -2.54 -15.10
C GLN A 101 16.35 -3.60 -16.18
N ASN A 102 15.37 -4.44 -15.99
CA ASN A 102 15.11 -5.60 -16.81
C ASN A 102 13.67 -5.61 -17.32
N LEU A 103 13.43 -6.41 -18.34
CA LEU A 103 12.13 -6.65 -18.94
C LEU A 103 11.81 -8.15 -18.96
N ALA A 104 10.61 -8.50 -18.53
CA ALA A 104 9.98 -9.77 -18.83
C ALA A 104 8.68 -9.52 -19.60
N ILE A 105 8.25 -10.45 -20.42
CA ILE A 105 7.08 -10.30 -21.29
C ILE A 105 6.12 -11.46 -21.05
N MET A 106 4.89 -11.14 -20.70
CA MET A 106 3.79 -12.11 -20.68
C MET A 106 3.02 -12.04 -22.00
N ASN A 107 2.90 -13.17 -22.66
CA ASN A 107 2.08 -13.31 -23.86
C ASN A 107 0.59 -13.55 -23.50
N LYS A 108 -0.29 -13.55 -24.51
CA LYS A 108 -1.73 -13.81 -24.32
C LYS A 108 -2.05 -15.23 -23.80
N ASP A 109 -1.16 -16.19 -23.98
CA ASP A 109 -1.27 -17.55 -23.41
C ASP A 109 -0.86 -17.63 -21.93
N GLY A 110 -0.47 -16.51 -21.32
CA GLY A 110 -0.02 -16.42 -19.94
C GLY A 110 1.46 -16.78 -19.73
N LYS A 111 2.18 -17.17 -20.77
CA LYS A 111 3.59 -17.53 -20.67
C LYS A 111 4.44 -16.27 -20.45
N ILE A 112 5.24 -16.27 -19.38
CA ILE A 112 6.19 -15.20 -19.02
C ILE A 112 7.59 -15.62 -19.49
N THR A 113 8.29 -14.70 -20.16
CA THR A 113 9.66 -14.94 -20.64
C THR A 113 10.49 -13.67 -20.40
N LYS A 114 11.66 -13.81 -19.80
CA LYS A 114 12.61 -12.71 -19.69
C LYS A 114 13.09 -12.29 -21.07
N TYR A 115 13.26 -10.99 -21.26
CA TYR A 115 13.76 -10.46 -22.53
C TYR A 115 15.19 -10.90 -22.77
N GLU A 116 15.48 -11.38 -23.97
CA GLU A 116 16.79 -11.99 -24.29
C GLU A 116 17.98 -11.03 -24.20
N ASN A 117 17.74 -9.73 -24.42
CA ASN A 117 18.76 -8.70 -24.36
C ASN A 117 18.73 -7.91 -23.03
N ASN A 118 18.29 -8.54 -21.94
CA ASN A 118 18.43 -7.94 -20.61
C ASN A 118 19.91 -7.83 -20.20
N PRO A 119 20.26 -6.80 -19.42
CA PRO A 119 19.42 -5.72 -18.91
C PRO A 119 19.11 -4.64 -19.95
N ILE A 120 17.88 -4.07 -19.92
CA ILE A 120 17.50 -2.95 -20.80
C ILE A 120 18.07 -1.60 -20.33
N VAL A 121 18.48 -1.49 -19.07
CA VAL A 121 19.33 -0.42 -18.52
C VAL A 121 20.42 -1.08 -17.69
N SER A 122 21.65 -1.02 -18.18
CA SER A 122 22.80 -1.73 -17.60
C SER A 122 23.75 -0.83 -16.79
N GLU A 123 23.55 0.48 -16.82
CA GLU A 123 24.43 1.42 -16.16
C GLU A 123 23.66 2.34 -15.22
N ILE A 124 24.25 2.60 -14.06
CA ILE A 124 23.78 3.65 -13.15
C ILE A 124 24.36 4.98 -13.63
N PRO A 125 23.56 6.02 -13.84
CA PRO A 125 24.05 7.31 -14.27
C PRO A 125 25.05 7.89 -13.27
N LYS A 126 26.00 8.68 -13.75
CA LYS A 126 26.98 9.35 -12.91
C LYS A 126 26.29 10.30 -11.94
N GLY A 127 26.69 10.28 -10.66
CA GLY A 127 26.13 11.12 -9.61
C GLY A 127 25.17 10.37 -8.68
N TYR A 128 24.88 9.09 -8.95
CA TYR A 128 24.03 8.24 -8.13
C TYR A 128 24.80 7.07 -7.52
N THR A 129 24.27 6.53 -6.42
CA THR A 129 24.79 5.31 -5.79
C THR A 129 24.20 4.06 -6.44
N GLY A 130 24.54 2.86 -5.95
CA GLY A 130 23.91 1.60 -6.36
C GLY A 130 22.43 1.47 -5.98
N HIS A 131 21.85 2.46 -5.33
CA HIS A 131 20.43 2.50 -4.98
C HIS A 131 19.65 3.22 -6.10
N VAL A 132 19.37 2.49 -7.19
CA VAL A 132 18.53 2.92 -8.32
C VAL A 132 17.58 1.77 -8.64
N ARG A 133 16.26 1.90 -8.37
CA ARG A 133 15.32 0.78 -8.44
C ARG A 133 13.87 1.18 -8.63
N ASP A 134 13.02 0.18 -8.72
CA ASP A 134 11.56 0.24 -8.69
C ASP A 134 10.98 0.99 -9.90
N PRO A 135 11.21 0.48 -11.14
CA PRO A 135 10.77 1.17 -12.34
C PRO A 135 9.25 1.29 -12.39
N LYS A 136 8.75 2.52 -12.59
CA LYS A 136 7.38 2.82 -13.02
C LYS A 136 7.41 3.28 -14.45
N VAL A 137 6.94 2.44 -15.35
CA VAL A 137 6.83 2.76 -16.78
C VAL A 137 5.39 3.14 -17.11
N PHE A 138 5.23 4.19 -17.88
CA PHE A 138 3.95 4.65 -18.40
C PHE A 138 4.12 5.30 -19.78
N LYS A 139 3.04 5.36 -20.53
CA LYS A 139 3.01 6.04 -21.82
C LYS A 139 2.38 7.43 -21.68
N ARG A 140 3.03 8.46 -22.23
CA ARG A 140 2.48 9.81 -22.34
C ARG A 140 2.72 10.33 -23.74
N LYS A 141 1.62 10.65 -24.44
CA LYS A 141 1.60 10.94 -25.89
C LYS A 141 2.16 9.75 -26.67
N ASP A 142 3.22 9.95 -27.46
CA ASP A 142 3.87 8.97 -28.34
C ASP A 142 5.14 8.33 -27.74
N LYS A 143 5.46 8.63 -26.48
CA LYS A 143 6.66 8.17 -25.79
C LYS A 143 6.34 7.38 -24.54
N TYR A 144 7.28 6.53 -24.14
CA TYR A 144 7.31 5.86 -22.86
C TYR A 144 8.29 6.55 -21.93
N PHE A 145 7.93 6.65 -20.65
CA PHE A 145 8.77 7.17 -19.59
C PHE A 145 8.91 6.12 -18.50
N MET A 146 10.10 6.05 -17.91
CA MET A 146 10.39 5.22 -16.76
C MET A 146 10.87 6.13 -15.64
N LEU A 147 10.16 6.12 -14.51
CA LEU A 147 10.61 6.73 -13.27
C LEU A 147 11.31 5.65 -12.46
N LEU A 148 12.46 5.99 -11.87
CA LEU A 148 13.19 5.14 -10.93
C LEU A 148 13.45 5.92 -9.65
N GLY A 149 13.23 5.27 -8.51
CA GLY A 149 13.74 5.77 -7.26
C GLY A 149 15.26 5.70 -7.23
N ALA A 150 15.91 6.75 -6.78
CA ALA A 150 17.36 6.82 -6.75
C ALA A 150 17.89 7.52 -5.50
N GLN A 151 19.15 7.21 -5.17
CA GLN A 151 19.92 7.92 -4.16
C GLN A 151 21.10 8.61 -4.82
N THR A 152 21.24 9.90 -4.63
CA THR A 152 22.39 10.66 -5.10
C THR A 152 23.67 10.29 -4.32
N SER A 153 24.85 10.65 -4.86
CA SER A 153 26.13 10.38 -4.20
C SER A 153 26.28 11.11 -2.86
N ASP A 154 25.58 12.20 -2.64
CA ASP A 154 25.49 12.95 -1.38
C ASP A 154 24.33 12.50 -0.48
N LYS A 155 23.75 11.32 -0.78
CA LYS A 155 22.75 10.62 0.04
C LYS A 155 21.40 11.31 0.13
N LYS A 156 20.91 11.90 -0.95
CA LYS A 156 19.54 12.40 -1.06
C LYS A 156 18.68 11.47 -1.89
N GLY A 157 17.41 11.30 -1.47
CA GLY A 157 16.40 10.58 -2.24
C GLY A 157 15.89 11.44 -3.39
N VAL A 158 15.83 10.87 -4.57
CA VAL A 158 15.35 11.54 -5.80
C VAL A 158 14.65 10.57 -6.72
N ILE A 159 14.01 11.09 -7.77
CA ILE A 159 13.47 10.31 -8.88
C ILE A 159 14.26 10.66 -10.14
N ILE A 160 14.71 9.65 -10.87
CA ILE A 160 15.35 9.82 -12.17
C ILE A 160 14.44 9.32 -13.29
N VAL A 161 14.59 9.90 -14.46
CA VAL A 161 13.71 9.70 -15.61
C VAL A 161 14.48 9.17 -16.79
N TYR A 162 13.96 8.11 -17.39
CA TYR A 162 14.36 7.62 -18.70
C TYR A 162 13.23 7.81 -19.70
N GLU A 163 13.56 7.96 -20.97
CA GLU A 163 12.63 8.10 -22.10
C GLU A 163 12.89 7.02 -23.14
N SER A 164 11.82 6.48 -23.73
CA SER A 164 11.89 5.50 -24.82
C SER A 164 10.81 5.77 -25.87
N LYS A 165 11.09 5.40 -27.12
CA LYS A 165 10.10 5.40 -28.23
C LYS A 165 9.43 4.04 -28.42
N ASN A 166 10.07 2.97 -27.97
CA ASN A 166 9.64 1.58 -28.22
C ASN A 166 9.50 0.74 -26.95
N SER A 167 9.62 1.38 -25.76
CA SER A 167 9.53 0.70 -24.45
C SER A 167 10.65 -0.31 -24.12
N ILE A 168 11.67 -0.43 -24.98
CA ILE A 168 12.79 -1.37 -24.84
C ILE A 168 14.12 -0.61 -24.75
N ASP A 169 14.35 0.32 -25.68
CA ASP A 169 15.59 1.12 -25.74
C ASP A 169 15.39 2.41 -24.93
N TRP A 170 16.11 2.55 -23.84
CA TRP A 170 15.94 3.61 -22.86
C TRP A 170 17.10 4.60 -22.88
N ASN A 171 16.79 5.88 -22.89
CA ASN A 171 17.75 6.96 -22.78
C ASN A 171 17.56 7.70 -21.46
N PHE A 172 18.63 7.85 -20.70
CA PHE A 172 18.62 8.66 -19.49
C PHE A 172 18.32 10.12 -19.85
N LYS A 173 17.29 10.68 -19.22
CA LYS A 173 16.83 12.04 -19.49
C LYS A 173 17.33 13.02 -18.43
N GLY A 174 17.40 12.58 -17.18
CA GLY A 174 17.85 13.40 -16.06
C GLY A 174 17.11 13.10 -14.76
N GLU A 175 17.33 13.93 -13.75
CA GLU A 175 16.64 13.93 -12.49
C GLU A 175 15.36 14.76 -12.57
N LEU A 176 14.28 14.26 -11.98
CA LEU A 176 13.02 14.99 -11.83
C LEU A 176 13.16 16.04 -10.73
N ASN A 177 13.16 17.32 -11.11
CA ASN A 177 13.17 18.43 -10.16
C ASN A 177 11.77 18.56 -9.52
N VAL A 178 11.59 17.97 -8.34
CA VAL A 178 10.36 18.08 -7.55
C VAL A 178 10.43 19.38 -6.75
N LYS A 179 9.53 20.31 -7.08
CA LYS A 179 9.46 21.62 -6.43
C LYS A 179 8.48 21.62 -5.27
N ASN A 180 8.65 22.57 -4.34
CA ASN A 180 7.81 22.74 -3.15
C ASN A 180 7.88 21.54 -2.18
N ILE A 181 9.05 20.91 -2.08
CA ILE A 181 9.39 19.87 -1.12
C ILE A 181 10.62 20.30 -0.32
N ASP A 182 10.76 19.82 0.92
CA ASP A 182 11.95 20.08 1.75
C ASP A 182 13.20 19.48 1.07
N GLU A 183 14.34 20.21 1.05
CA GLU A 183 15.59 19.76 0.39
C GLU A 183 16.10 18.41 0.91
N ASP A 184 15.88 18.12 2.20
CA ASP A 184 16.34 16.91 2.88
C ASP A 184 15.18 15.93 3.14
N PHE A 185 14.29 15.73 2.17
CA PHE A 185 13.14 14.84 2.30
C PHE A 185 13.54 13.37 2.13
N GLY A 186 14.37 12.88 3.05
CA GLY A 186 14.83 11.48 3.09
C GLY A 186 16.03 11.18 2.20
N TYR A 187 16.69 10.06 2.50
CA TYR A 187 17.91 9.65 1.81
C TYR A 187 17.68 8.71 0.62
N MET A 188 16.49 8.20 0.43
CA MET A 188 16.08 7.34 -0.69
C MET A 188 14.59 7.48 -0.94
N TRP A 189 14.16 7.59 -2.19
CA TRP A 189 12.77 7.54 -2.59
C TRP A 189 12.51 6.24 -3.33
N GLU A 190 11.79 5.32 -2.69
CA GLU A 190 11.47 4.01 -3.26
C GLU A 190 10.10 4.00 -3.94
N CYS A 191 9.89 3.02 -4.79
CA CYS A 191 8.59 2.71 -5.40
C CYS A 191 7.86 3.93 -5.97
N PRO A 192 8.51 4.76 -6.83
CA PRO A 192 7.82 5.87 -7.45
C PRO A 192 6.65 5.33 -8.28
N ASP A 193 5.50 5.96 -8.15
CA ASP A 193 4.32 5.68 -8.95
C ASP A 193 3.74 6.98 -9.50
N TYR A 194 3.26 6.93 -10.73
CA TYR A 194 2.68 8.08 -11.41
C TYR A 194 1.34 7.71 -12.02
N ILE A 195 0.35 8.55 -11.74
CA ILE A 195 -1.00 8.47 -12.28
C ILE A 195 -1.53 9.86 -12.63
N ASN A 196 -2.54 9.90 -13.47
CA ASN A 196 -3.28 11.12 -13.77
C ASN A 196 -4.77 10.88 -13.46
N ILE A 197 -5.36 11.74 -12.65
CA ILE A 197 -6.79 11.72 -12.31
C ILE A 197 -7.34 13.11 -12.58
N ASP A 198 -8.39 13.21 -13.41
CA ASP A 198 -9.09 14.46 -13.72
C ASP A 198 -8.13 15.60 -14.09
N GLU A 199 -7.19 15.30 -15.00
CA GLU A 199 -6.15 16.21 -15.47
C GLU A 199 -5.14 16.66 -14.38
N LYS A 200 -5.16 16.07 -13.19
CA LYS A 200 -4.16 16.26 -12.13
C LYS A 200 -3.11 15.16 -12.19
N ASP A 201 -1.87 15.57 -12.20
CA ASP A 201 -0.74 14.64 -12.07
C ASP A 201 -0.53 14.29 -10.59
N ILE A 202 -0.38 13.01 -10.30
CA ILE A 202 -0.14 12.50 -8.95
C ILE A 202 1.13 11.69 -8.97
N LEU A 203 2.04 12.05 -8.10
CA LEU A 203 3.26 11.31 -7.84
C LEU A 203 3.14 10.65 -6.46
N ILE A 204 3.32 9.33 -6.38
CA ILE A 204 3.38 8.58 -5.13
C ILE A 204 4.80 8.05 -5.00
N PHE A 205 5.37 8.11 -3.82
CA PHE A 205 6.68 7.51 -3.54
C PHE A 205 6.84 7.23 -2.05
N SER A 206 7.82 6.39 -1.73
CA SER A 206 8.09 5.92 -0.38
C SER A 206 9.45 6.44 0.11
N PRO A 207 9.49 7.61 0.77
CA PRO A 207 10.73 8.19 1.23
C PRO A 207 11.23 7.46 2.50
N GLN A 208 12.54 7.16 2.53
CA GLN A 208 13.23 6.62 3.68
C GLN A 208 14.04 7.70 4.40
N GLY A 209 14.00 7.71 5.74
CA GLY A 209 14.78 8.64 6.56
C GLY A 209 14.15 10.03 6.70
N VAL A 210 12.83 10.12 6.56
CA VAL A 210 12.11 11.35 6.90
C VAL A 210 11.84 11.37 8.39
N GLU A 211 12.20 12.48 9.06
CA GLU A 211 11.99 12.65 10.48
C GLU A 211 10.51 12.90 10.82
N PRO A 212 10.01 12.35 11.93
CA PRO A 212 8.64 12.58 12.40
C PRO A 212 8.34 14.08 12.59
N LYS A 213 7.16 14.53 12.11
CA LYS A 213 6.73 15.94 12.21
C LYS A 213 5.25 16.00 12.64
N GLY A 214 4.99 16.39 13.89
CA GLY A 214 3.62 16.39 14.42
C GLY A 214 3.02 14.98 14.44
N PHE A 215 1.99 14.72 13.65
CA PHE A 215 1.39 13.40 13.49
C PHE A 215 1.88 12.68 12.22
N ASP A 216 2.68 13.35 11.39
CA ASP A 216 3.19 12.82 10.14
C ASP A 216 4.51 12.05 10.34
N TYR A 217 4.77 11.12 9.43
CA TYR A 217 6.04 10.38 9.31
C TYR A 217 6.43 9.60 10.56
N GLN A 218 5.44 8.94 11.17
CA GLN A 218 5.64 8.21 12.44
C GLN A 218 6.13 6.77 12.25
N ASN A 219 6.19 6.27 11.01
CA ASN A 219 6.69 4.94 10.69
C ASN A 219 8.19 5.00 10.37
N ILE A 220 8.89 3.85 10.47
CA ILE A 220 10.29 3.76 10.02
C ILE A 220 10.41 4.11 8.53
N TYR A 221 9.43 3.71 7.72
CA TYR A 221 9.30 4.06 6.32
C TYR A 221 7.88 4.59 6.08
N ASN A 222 7.79 5.62 5.27
CA ASN A 222 6.53 6.33 5.03
C ASN A 222 6.18 6.30 3.55
N VAL A 223 4.94 6.59 3.22
CA VAL A 223 4.47 6.73 1.84
C VAL A 223 3.78 8.08 1.70
N VAL A 224 4.15 8.83 0.69
CA VAL A 224 3.53 10.12 0.39
C VAL A 224 2.89 10.12 -1.00
N TYR A 225 1.86 10.94 -1.16
CA TYR A 225 1.37 11.34 -2.46
C TYR A 225 1.51 12.86 -2.62
N ALA A 226 1.81 13.29 -3.82
CA ALA A 226 1.84 14.69 -4.19
C ALA A 226 0.93 14.90 -5.41
N ILE A 227 0.00 15.85 -5.29
CA ILE A 227 -0.83 16.33 -6.40
C ILE A 227 -0.15 17.57 -6.96
N GLY A 228 -0.02 17.66 -8.28
CA GLY A 228 0.68 18.78 -8.91
C GLY A 228 0.66 18.72 -10.42
N ASN A 229 1.69 19.27 -11.03
CA ASN A 229 1.84 19.35 -12.49
C ASN A 229 3.20 18.77 -12.92
N MET A 230 3.16 17.75 -13.78
CA MET A 230 4.31 17.06 -14.33
C MET A 230 4.69 17.60 -15.71
N ASP A 231 5.86 18.20 -15.83
CA ASP A 231 6.47 18.55 -17.11
C ASP A 231 7.69 17.67 -17.40
N LEU A 232 7.48 16.62 -18.20
CA LEU A 232 8.52 15.67 -18.56
C LEU A 232 9.50 16.24 -19.61
N ASP A 233 9.16 17.30 -20.31
CA ASP A 233 10.08 17.93 -21.26
C ASP A 233 11.16 18.73 -20.51
N ASN A 234 10.77 19.44 -19.45
CA ASN A 234 11.65 20.20 -18.56
C ASN A 234 12.07 19.44 -17.30
N LEU A 235 11.62 18.21 -17.11
CA LEU A 235 11.88 17.37 -15.93
C LEU A 235 11.52 18.08 -14.62
N THR A 236 10.30 18.60 -14.51
CA THR A 236 9.81 19.24 -13.30
C THR A 236 8.50 18.64 -12.85
N PHE A 237 8.35 18.53 -11.54
CA PHE A 237 7.07 18.25 -10.90
C PHE A 237 6.81 19.34 -9.85
N GLU A 238 5.83 20.19 -10.10
CA GLU A 238 5.47 21.26 -9.17
C GLU A 238 4.31 20.83 -8.27
N ILE A 239 4.59 20.70 -6.97
CA ILE A 239 3.63 20.21 -5.99
C ILE A 239 2.63 21.31 -5.61
N ASP A 240 1.33 21.03 -5.76
CA ASP A 240 0.23 21.82 -5.20
C ASP A 240 -0.09 21.38 -3.76
N THR A 241 -0.11 20.08 -3.52
CA THR A 241 -0.42 19.46 -2.23
C THR A 241 0.37 18.17 -2.07
N MET A 242 0.98 17.95 -0.90
CA MET A 242 1.62 16.70 -0.52
C MET A 242 1.17 16.25 0.87
N LYS A 243 0.89 14.97 1.03
CA LYS A 243 0.52 14.34 2.30
C LYS A 243 0.99 12.90 2.36
N GLU A 244 1.02 12.33 3.58
CA GLU A 244 1.08 10.88 3.70
C GLU A 244 -0.15 10.24 3.05
N LEU A 245 0.08 9.15 2.33
CA LEU A 245 -0.98 8.42 1.66
C LEU A 245 -1.83 7.64 2.67
N GLU A 246 -1.24 7.23 3.80
CA GLU A 246 -1.84 6.34 4.77
C GLU A 246 -1.27 6.60 6.18
N LYS A 247 -2.11 6.47 7.19
CA LYS A 247 -1.78 6.85 8.57
C LYS A 247 -1.64 5.68 9.54
N GLY A 248 -1.74 4.43 9.06
CA GLY A 248 -1.57 3.25 9.89
C GLY A 248 -0.12 2.89 10.19
N PHE A 249 0.06 1.71 10.76
CA PHE A 249 1.38 1.23 11.15
C PHE A 249 2.05 0.42 10.04
N ASP A 250 1.27 -0.22 9.19
CA ASP A 250 1.71 -1.33 8.37
C ASP A 250 1.25 -1.12 6.91
N PHE A 251 1.83 -0.12 6.25
CA PHE A 251 1.54 0.21 4.85
C PHE A 251 2.79 0.75 4.17
N TYR A 252 3.22 0.08 3.08
CA TYR A 252 4.41 0.50 2.34
C TYR A 252 4.34 0.09 0.87
N ALA A 253 5.20 0.71 0.03
CA ALA A 253 5.44 0.37 -1.37
C ALA A 253 4.17 0.20 -2.21
N PRO A 254 3.19 1.12 -2.20
CA PRO A 254 2.00 1.01 -3.01
C PRO A 254 2.32 1.09 -4.50
N GLN A 255 1.53 0.37 -5.28
CA GLN A 255 1.53 0.50 -6.74
C GLN A 255 0.10 0.64 -7.26
N THR A 256 -0.01 1.29 -8.41
CA THR A 256 -1.28 1.50 -9.08
C THR A 256 -1.30 0.94 -10.50
N PHE A 257 -2.49 0.59 -10.97
CA PHE A 257 -2.79 0.35 -12.37
C PHE A 257 -4.15 0.93 -12.73
N ILE A 258 -4.43 1.03 -14.02
CA ILE A 258 -5.66 1.63 -14.54
C ILE A 258 -6.47 0.58 -15.28
N LYS A 259 -7.78 0.53 -14.99
CA LYS A 259 -8.76 -0.23 -15.76
C LYS A 259 -10.02 0.62 -15.95
N ASP A 260 -10.48 0.79 -17.19
CA ASP A 260 -11.71 1.53 -17.52
C ASP A 260 -11.76 2.92 -16.84
N SER A 261 -10.65 3.64 -16.85
CA SER A 261 -10.44 4.93 -16.16
C SER A 261 -10.47 4.85 -14.63
N GLN A 262 -10.67 3.70 -14.03
CA GLN A 262 -10.56 3.50 -12.60
C GLN A 262 -9.12 3.20 -12.22
N ILE A 263 -8.61 3.90 -11.22
CA ILE A 263 -7.26 3.69 -10.69
C ILE A 263 -7.37 2.79 -9.47
N ILE A 264 -6.66 1.68 -9.51
CA ILE A 264 -6.63 0.67 -8.47
C ILE A 264 -5.25 0.62 -7.84
N LEU A 265 -5.21 0.63 -6.53
CA LEU A 265 -4.00 0.55 -5.72
C LEU A 265 -3.99 -0.73 -4.90
N PHE A 266 -2.81 -1.35 -4.80
CA PHE A 266 -2.44 -2.31 -3.77
C PHE A 266 -1.19 -1.80 -3.05
N ALA A 267 -1.02 -2.20 -1.79
CA ALA A 267 0.19 -1.93 -1.02
C ALA A 267 0.60 -3.15 -0.20
N TRP A 268 1.83 -3.15 0.24
CA TRP A 268 2.33 -4.09 1.22
C TRP A 268 1.78 -3.71 2.61
N ALA A 269 0.98 -4.60 3.22
CA ALA A 269 0.53 -4.49 4.60
C ALA A 269 1.57 -5.11 5.53
N GLY A 270 2.62 -4.38 5.75
CA GLY A 270 3.77 -4.73 6.55
C GLY A 270 4.77 -3.59 6.59
N MET A 271 5.84 -3.77 7.35
CA MET A 271 6.91 -2.80 7.47
C MET A 271 8.24 -3.55 7.56
N GLY A 272 9.22 -3.15 6.76
CA GLY A 272 10.58 -3.70 6.85
C GLY A 272 11.17 -3.48 8.24
N GLU A 273 11.99 -4.42 8.69
CA GLU A 273 12.69 -4.42 9.98
C GLU A 273 11.81 -4.58 11.22
N VAL A 274 10.47 -4.54 11.11
CA VAL A 274 9.56 -4.91 12.19
C VAL A 274 9.42 -6.43 12.24
N LEU A 275 9.66 -7.02 13.43
CA LEU A 275 9.44 -8.43 13.68
C LEU A 275 7.98 -8.68 14.04
N TYR A 276 7.32 -9.53 13.25
CA TYR A 276 5.91 -9.88 13.46
C TYR A 276 5.75 -11.18 14.24
N PRO A 277 4.68 -11.33 15.03
CA PRO A 277 4.40 -12.57 15.76
C PRO A 277 4.31 -13.83 14.89
N THR A 278 4.11 -13.68 13.59
CA THR A 278 4.01 -14.77 12.61
C THR A 278 5.35 -15.23 12.05
N ASP A 279 6.42 -14.48 12.23
CA ASP A 279 7.74 -14.81 11.69
C ASP A 279 8.25 -16.17 12.20
N LYS A 280 7.95 -16.50 13.48
CA LYS A 280 8.24 -17.81 14.06
C LYS A 280 7.53 -18.97 13.37
N ASN A 281 6.44 -18.69 12.65
CA ASN A 281 5.68 -19.64 11.85
C ASN A 281 6.14 -19.63 10.38
N LYS A 282 7.25 -18.93 10.09
CA LYS A 282 7.87 -18.78 8.77
C LYS A 282 6.99 -18.09 7.74
N TRP A 283 6.12 -17.18 8.17
CA TRP A 283 5.40 -16.29 7.26
C TRP A 283 5.26 -14.89 7.84
N ALA A 284 5.36 -13.89 6.99
CA ALA A 284 5.19 -12.50 7.36
C ALA A 284 4.46 -11.72 6.25
N HIS A 285 3.70 -10.73 6.69
CA HIS A 285 3.06 -9.73 5.84
C HIS A 285 1.90 -10.26 4.97
N CYS A 286 1.27 -9.33 4.26
CA CYS A 286 0.24 -9.57 3.25
C CYS A 286 0.12 -8.31 2.39
N LEU A 287 -0.71 -8.35 1.36
CA LEU A 287 -1.14 -7.15 0.64
C LEU A 287 -2.42 -6.59 1.28
N THR A 288 -2.65 -5.29 1.08
CA THR A 288 -3.94 -4.65 1.40
C THR A 288 -5.04 -5.19 0.49
N VAL A 289 -6.30 -4.87 0.82
CA VAL A 289 -7.38 -5.02 -0.18
C VAL A 289 -7.13 -4.07 -1.37
N PRO A 290 -7.63 -4.40 -2.58
CA PRO A 290 -7.62 -3.47 -3.70
C PRO A 290 -8.41 -2.22 -3.36
N ARG A 291 -7.81 -1.04 -3.60
CA ARG A 291 -8.41 0.26 -3.30
C ARG A 291 -8.57 1.07 -4.58
N LYS A 292 -9.74 1.65 -4.79
CA LYS A 292 -9.97 2.67 -5.82
C LYS A 292 -9.53 4.03 -5.32
N LEU A 293 -8.88 4.81 -6.18
CA LEU A 293 -8.43 6.16 -5.89
C LEU A 293 -9.31 7.19 -6.57
N ASN A 294 -9.61 8.27 -5.87
CA ASN A 294 -10.32 9.45 -6.40
C ASN A 294 -9.71 10.73 -5.83
N ILE A 295 -9.97 11.87 -6.48
CA ILE A 295 -9.62 13.19 -5.93
C ILE A 295 -10.90 13.92 -5.54
N LYS A 296 -10.89 14.51 -4.34
CA LYS A 296 -11.93 15.42 -3.87
C LYS A 296 -11.30 16.54 -3.04
N ASN A 297 -11.61 17.78 -3.34
CA ASN A 297 -11.06 18.94 -2.63
C ASN A 297 -9.52 18.94 -2.51
N ASN A 298 -8.83 18.58 -3.59
CA ASN A 298 -7.39 18.48 -3.67
C ASN A 298 -6.77 17.48 -2.65
N LYS A 299 -7.52 16.45 -2.29
CA LYS A 299 -7.10 15.30 -1.48
C LYS A 299 -7.28 14.02 -2.26
N LEU A 300 -6.34 13.09 -2.13
CA LEU A 300 -6.46 11.75 -2.69
C LEU A 300 -7.25 10.88 -1.70
N LEU A 301 -8.38 10.37 -2.13
CA LEU A 301 -9.25 9.49 -1.36
C LEU A 301 -9.02 8.03 -1.77
N GLN A 302 -9.09 7.12 -0.82
CA GLN A 302 -8.91 5.68 -1.03
C GLN A 302 -10.10 4.92 -0.46
N MET A 303 -10.76 4.11 -1.25
CA MET A 303 -11.82 3.21 -0.77
C MET A 303 -11.63 1.81 -1.33
N PRO A 304 -12.02 0.76 -0.62
CA PRO A 304 -12.04 -0.58 -1.18
C PRO A 304 -12.84 -0.61 -2.48
N VAL A 305 -12.42 -1.44 -3.43
CA VAL A 305 -13.17 -1.63 -4.69
C VAL A 305 -14.55 -2.19 -4.40
N ASP A 306 -15.55 -1.80 -5.22
CA ASP A 306 -16.95 -2.16 -4.99
C ASP A 306 -17.21 -3.66 -5.14
N GLU A 307 -16.38 -4.37 -5.88
CA GLU A 307 -16.45 -5.81 -6.11
C GLU A 307 -16.38 -6.63 -4.82
N LEU A 308 -15.72 -6.12 -3.77
CA LEU A 308 -15.62 -6.79 -2.47
C LEU A 308 -16.99 -6.98 -1.77
N ILE A 309 -18.03 -6.23 -2.20
CA ILE A 309 -19.41 -6.43 -1.74
C ILE A 309 -19.89 -7.88 -1.96
N LYS A 310 -19.40 -8.56 -3.00
CA LYS A 310 -19.75 -9.96 -3.29
C LYS A 310 -19.30 -10.95 -2.21
N LEU A 311 -18.37 -10.54 -1.35
CA LEU A 311 -17.90 -11.38 -0.24
C LEU A 311 -18.81 -11.33 0.98
N ARG A 312 -19.70 -10.36 1.04
CA ARG A 312 -20.59 -10.15 2.18
C ARG A 312 -21.64 -11.26 2.30
N TYR A 313 -21.87 -11.66 3.53
CA TYR A 313 -23.00 -12.50 3.92
C TYR A 313 -23.33 -12.22 5.40
N ASP A 314 -24.44 -12.74 5.91
CA ASP A 314 -24.87 -12.65 7.32
C ASP A 314 -24.90 -11.18 7.80
N GLU A 315 -25.76 -10.38 7.16
CA GLU A 315 -25.93 -8.96 7.48
C GLU A 315 -26.58 -8.76 8.85
N THR A 316 -25.99 -7.89 9.64
CA THR A 316 -26.58 -7.37 10.87
C THR A 316 -26.54 -5.84 10.84
N SER A 317 -27.65 -5.21 11.17
CA SER A 317 -27.73 -3.74 11.17
C SER A 317 -28.48 -3.25 12.41
N GLY A 318 -28.25 -2.00 12.78
CA GLY A 318 -28.92 -1.37 13.90
C GLY A 318 -28.68 0.12 13.98
N GLN A 319 -29.53 0.78 14.76
CA GLN A 319 -29.40 2.19 15.13
C GLN A 319 -29.39 2.27 16.65
N ASN A 320 -28.43 2.98 17.22
CA ASN A 320 -28.21 3.06 18.65
C ASN A 320 -27.90 4.48 19.11
N THR A 321 -28.26 4.75 20.35
CA THR A 321 -27.84 5.93 21.09
C THR A 321 -27.01 5.49 22.29
N ILE A 322 -25.79 6.01 22.39
CA ILE A 322 -24.92 5.80 23.55
C ILE A 322 -24.89 7.08 24.38
N LYS A 323 -24.92 6.91 25.70
CA LYS A 323 -24.80 8.02 26.63
C LYS A 323 -23.88 7.62 27.79
N ASN A 324 -22.61 8.06 27.72
CA ASN A 324 -21.58 7.76 28.73
C ASN A 324 -21.50 6.27 29.05
N ASN A 325 -21.44 5.43 28.04
CA ASN A 325 -21.52 3.97 28.17
C ASN A 325 -20.78 3.28 27.03
N ILE A 326 -20.86 1.96 27.01
CA ILE A 326 -20.34 1.08 25.94
C ILE A 326 -21.51 0.27 25.40
N ASN A 327 -21.69 0.26 24.10
CA ASN A 327 -22.55 -0.65 23.38
C ASN A 327 -21.72 -1.72 22.68
N ILE A 328 -22.20 -2.96 22.70
CA ILE A 328 -21.58 -4.08 22.01
C ILE A 328 -22.35 -4.35 20.72
N ILE A 329 -21.64 -4.41 19.62
CA ILE A 329 -22.14 -4.98 18.36
C ILE A 329 -21.72 -6.44 18.36
N GLU A 330 -22.71 -7.34 18.30
CA GLU A 330 -22.48 -8.79 18.32
C GLU A 330 -21.53 -9.22 17.20
N ASN A 331 -20.50 -9.95 17.57
CA ASN A 331 -19.49 -10.47 16.66
C ASN A 331 -18.84 -11.73 17.23
N ASP A 332 -18.68 -12.74 16.40
CA ASP A 332 -18.16 -14.06 16.76
C ASP A 332 -16.82 -14.39 16.07
N GLU A 333 -16.41 -13.58 15.11
CA GLU A 333 -15.17 -13.80 14.35
C GLU A 333 -14.52 -12.48 13.92
N ASN A 334 -13.22 -12.52 13.62
CA ASN A 334 -12.44 -11.37 13.17
C ASN A 334 -12.25 -11.34 11.63
N VAL A 335 -13.31 -11.73 10.88
CA VAL A 335 -13.39 -11.62 9.41
C VAL A 335 -14.71 -10.97 9.05
N TYR A 336 -14.72 -9.62 9.00
CA TYR A 336 -15.95 -8.86 8.82
C TYR A 336 -15.71 -7.52 8.13
N GLU A 337 -16.78 -6.98 7.57
CA GLU A 337 -16.92 -5.57 7.21
C GLU A 337 -17.90 -4.90 8.18
N LEU A 338 -17.53 -3.73 8.69
CA LEU A 338 -18.40 -2.90 9.52
C LEU A 338 -18.45 -1.50 8.93
N ASN A 339 -19.66 -1.00 8.72
CA ASN A 339 -19.91 0.38 8.32
C ASN A 339 -20.64 1.08 9.45
N ILE A 340 -20.15 2.24 9.87
CA ILE A 340 -20.77 3.09 10.91
C ILE A 340 -20.96 4.48 10.35
N ASN A 341 -22.16 5.02 10.49
CA ASN A 341 -22.47 6.41 10.19
C ASN A 341 -22.92 7.12 11.48
N ILE A 342 -22.22 8.17 11.82
CA ILE A 342 -22.59 9.02 12.96
C ILE A 342 -23.76 9.92 12.54
N LYS A 343 -24.76 10.05 13.40
CA LYS A 343 -25.99 10.85 13.15
C LYS A 343 -26.08 12.07 14.04
N ASN A 344 -25.57 11.97 15.28
CA ASN A 344 -25.54 13.07 16.22
C ASN A 344 -24.39 12.90 17.19
N ILE A 345 -23.71 14.00 17.52
CA ILE A 345 -22.56 14.02 18.43
C ILE A 345 -22.69 15.16 19.44
N ASP A 346 -23.10 14.85 20.67
CA ASP A 346 -22.95 15.72 21.86
C ASP A 346 -21.83 15.16 22.77
N SER A 347 -20.80 14.57 22.18
CA SER A 347 -19.68 13.93 22.86
C SER A 347 -18.39 14.61 22.48
N ASN A 348 -17.47 14.75 23.43
CA ASN A 348 -16.12 15.23 23.14
C ASN A 348 -15.21 14.07 22.70
N LYS A 349 -15.48 12.86 23.24
CA LYS A 349 -14.74 11.64 22.94
C LYS A 349 -15.67 10.48 22.71
N PHE A 350 -15.51 9.81 21.60
CA PHE A 350 -16.20 8.56 21.26
C PHE A 350 -15.29 7.70 20.39
N GLY A 351 -15.65 6.45 20.21
CA GLY A 351 -14.83 5.57 19.37
C GLY A 351 -15.27 4.13 19.34
N LEU A 352 -14.40 3.32 18.76
CA LEU A 352 -14.54 1.88 18.60
C LEU A 352 -13.40 1.17 19.34
N GLU A 353 -13.72 0.04 19.97
CA GLU A 353 -12.74 -0.99 20.32
C GLU A 353 -13.01 -2.20 19.45
N LEU A 354 -12.02 -2.59 18.67
CA LEU A 354 -12.07 -3.71 17.73
C LEU A 354 -11.11 -4.80 18.20
N PHE A 355 -11.30 -6.05 17.77
CA PHE A 355 -10.52 -7.18 18.27
C PHE A 355 -10.48 -7.20 19.80
N SER A 356 -11.63 -6.93 20.43
CA SER A 356 -11.69 -6.62 21.85
C SER A 356 -12.11 -7.82 22.70
N SER A 357 -11.57 -7.86 23.92
CA SER A 357 -11.96 -8.73 25.01
C SER A 357 -11.93 -7.94 26.32
N GLN A 358 -11.92 -8.61 27.48
CA GLN A 358 -11.73 -7.93 28.77
C GLN A 358 -10.32 -7.35 28.92
N ASP A 359 -9.32 -7.98 28.29
CA ASP A 359 -7.90 -7.75 28.54
C ASP A 359 -7.17 -7.02 27.42
N GLU A 360 -7.73 -6.96 26.21
CA GLU A 360 -7.06 -6.39 25.04
C GLU A 360 -8.05 -5.85 24.01
N GLY A 361 -7.55 -5.03 23.10
CA GLY A 361 -8.29 -4.47 21.97
C GLY A 361 -7.53 -3.31 21.32
N VAL A 362 -7.83 -3.05 20.05
CA VAL A 362 -7.37 -1.85 19.35
C VAL A 362 -8.45 -0.77 19.44
N LYS A 363 -8.06 0.46 19.77
CA LYS A 363 -8.96 1.59 19.88
C LYS A 363 -8.86 2.52 18.70
N LEU A 364 -10.00 2.88 18.14
CA LEU A 364 -10.15 4.03 17.25
C LEU A 364 -10.91 5.12 18.02
N GLU A 365 -10.20 6.14 18.50
CA GLU A 365 -10.78 7.22 19.29
C GLU A 365 -10.92 8.50 18.47
N PHE A 366 -12.07 9.12 18.51
CA PHE A 366 -12.37 10.44 17.97
C PHE A 366 -12.42 11.47 19.09
N ASN A 367 -11.57 12.49 19.01
CA ASN A 367 -11.59 13.69 19.86
C ASN A 367 -12.16 14.86 19.07
N LYS A 368 -13.43 15.16 19.27
CA LYS A 368 -14.14 16.21 18.53
C LYS A 368 -13.57 17.61 18.77
N LEU A 369 -13.15 17.93 19.99
CA LEU A 369 -12.60 19.24 20.32
C LEU A 369 -11.29 19.55 19.60
N GLY A 370 -10.46 18.52 19.39
CA GLY A 370 -9.20 18.65 18.68
C GLY A 370 -9.28 18.34 17.19
N ASN A 371 -10.43 17.86 16.71
CA ASN A 371 -10.56 17.27 15.36
C ASN A 371 -9.48 16.23 15.08
N ILE A 372 -9.27 15.30 16.05
CA ILE A 372 -8.23 14.27 15.99
C ILE A 372 -8.86 12.90 16.05
N VAL A 373 -8.47 12.03 15.13
CA VAL A 373 -8.68 10.58 15.24
C VAL A 373 -7.37 9.91 15.65
N THR A 374 -7.47 8.92 16.53
CA THR A 374 -6.32 8.14 17.03
C THR A 374 -6.61 6.66 16.86
N LEU A 375 -5.72 5.92 16.18
CA LEU A 375 -5.66 4.48 16.23
C LEU A 375 -4.60 4.07 17.25
N ASP A 376 -4.99 3.30 18.27
CA ASP A 376 -4.11 2.85 19.37
C ASP A 376 -4.16 1.33 19.52
N ARG A 377 -3.01 0.67 19.31
CA ARG A 377 -2.81 -0.78 19.49
C ARG A 377 -1.98 -1.13 20.72
N SER A 378 -1.81 -0.21 21.67
CA SER A 378 -0.99 -0.43 22.87
C SER A 378 -1.57 -1.48 23.82
N ASN A 379 -2.88 -1.70 23.78
CA ASN A 379 -3.59 -2.61 24.69
C ASN A 379 -3.67 -4.05 24.15
N PHE A 380 -2.55 -4.59 23.66
CA PHE A 380 -2.42 -6.01 23.32
C PHE A 380 -1.34 -6.68 24.16
N LYS A 381 -1.53 -7.95 24.51
CA LYS A 381 -0.50 -8.72 25.24
C LYS A 381 0.72 -9.01 24.38
N LYS A 382 0.54 -9.14 23.06
CA LYS A 382 1.62 -9.32 22.10
C LYS A 382 1.81 -8.01 21.33
N VAL A 383 2.44 -7.04 22.00
CA VAL A 383 2.82 -5.80 21.35
C VAL A 383 4.10 -6.04 20.54
N PHE A 384 4.18 -5.47 19.36
CA PHE A 384 5.32 -5.54 18.45
C PHE A 384 5.54 -4.19 17.78
N GLY A 385 6.76 -3.93 17.28
CA GLY A 385 7.11 -2.66 16.66
C GLY A 385 6.94 -1.45 17.59
N VAL A 386 7.13 -1.64 18.92
CA VAL A 386 6.92 -0.59 19.94
C VAL A 386 7.92 0.55 19.81
N GLU A 387 9.08 0.29 19.26
CA GLU A 387 10.13 1.25 18.95
C GLU A 387 9.66 2.34 17.98
N TYR A 388 8.63 2.04 17.19
CA TYR A 388 8.01 2.97 16.24
C TYR A 388 6.67 3.52 16.76
N GLY A 389 6.39 3.34 18.07
CA GLY A 389 5.16 3.77 18.72
C GLY A 389 3.99 2.81 18.58
N THR A 390 2.97 3.01 19.41
CA THR A 390 1.77 2.16 19.49
C THR A 390 0.49 2.87 19.12
N ASN A 391 0.55 4.16 18.78
CA ASN A 391 -0.60 4.91 18.29
C ASN A 391 -0.24 5.73 17.04
N ARG A 392 -1.26 5.99 16.24
CA ARG A 392 -1.21 6.86 15.05
C ARG A 392 -2.35 7.84 15.10
N LYS A 393 -2.10 9.06 14.66
CA LYS A 393 -3.07 10.15 14.76
C LYS A 393 -3.18 10.90 13.45
N GLU A 394 -4.36 11.48 13.20
CA GLU A 394 -4.56 12.41 12.10
C GLU A 394 -5.61 13.44 12.46
N TYR A 395 -5.49 14.63 11.87
CA TYR A 395 -6.53 15.65 11.90
C TYR A 395 -7.63 15.33 10.90
N ILE A 396 -8.87 15.36 11.36
CA ILE A 396 -10.02 15.06 10.52
C ILE A 396 -11.24 15.85 11.00
N ASN A 397 -12.09 16.30 10.08
CA ASN A 397 -13.36 16.87 10.46
C ASN A 397 -14.28 15.80 11.07
N ILE A 398 -14.80 16.08 12.28
CA ILE A 398 -15.65 15.17 13.05
C ILE A 398 -17.02 15.82 13.23
N ASP A 399 -18.01 15.36 12.47
CA ASP A 399 -19.39 15.86 12.52
C ASP A 399 -20.41 14.72 12.36
N GLU A 400 -21.68 15.06 12.22
CA GLU A 400 -22.79 14.12 12.02
C GLU A 400 -22.76 13.38 10.66
N ASN A 401 -21.84 13.71 9.77
CA ASN A 401 -21.60 12.99 8.52
C ASN A 401 -20.39 12.08 8.60
N THR A 402 -19.72 12.02 9.76
CA THR A 402 -18.56 11.13 9.95
C THR A 402 -18.96 9.68 9.69
N ASN A 403 -18.34 9.07 8.69
CA ASN A 403 -18.53 7.68 8.34
C ASN A 403 -17.24 6.90 8.53
N ILE A 404 -17.37 5.65 8.94
CA ILE A 404 -16.27 4.75 9.26
C ILE A 404 -16.56 3.42 8.59
N LYS A 405 -15.67 2.97 7.71
CA LYS A 405 -15.68 1.61 7.17
C LYS A 405 -14.50 0.85 7.74
N VAL A 406 -14.75 -0.32 8.29
CA VAL A 406 -13.74 -1.23 8.83
C VAL A 406 -13.75 -2.52 8.02
N LEU A 407 -12.60 -2.95 7.55
CA LEU A 407 -12.35 -4.29 7.03
C LEU A 407 -11.40 -4.99 7.99
N ALA A 408 -11.84 -6.08 8.58
CA ALA A 408 -11.04 -6.93 9.45
C ALA A 408 -10.88 -8.31 8.81
N ASP A 409 -9.65 -8.80 8.74
CA ASP A 409 -9.36 -10.16 8.28
C ASP A 409 -8.24 -10.76 9.13
N ARG A 410 -8.63 -11.42 10.22
CA ARG A 410 -7.76 -12.12 11.17
C ARG A 410 -6.64 -11.23 11.74
N SER A 411 -5.57 -11.01 10.99
CA SER A 411 -4.39 -10.26 11.45
C SER A 411 -4.17 -8.94 10.73
N ILE A 412 -5.11 -8.50 9.90
CA ILE A 412 -5.08 -7.18 9.26
C ILE A 412 -6.37 -6.42 9.55
N LEU A 413 -6.22 -5.13 9.78
CA LEU A 413 -7.28 -4.17 10.01
C LEU A 413 -7.06 -2.98 9.08
N GLU A 414 -8.04 -2.72 8.23
CA GLU A 414 -8.05 -1.54 7.36
C GLU A 414 -9.27 -0.69 7.71
N ILE A 415 -9.05 0.58 8.07
CA ILE A 415 -10.10 1.52 8.48
C ILE A 415 -10.09 2.71 7.52
N PHE A 416 -11.24 3.00 6.96
CA PHE A 416 -11.45 4.11 6.03
C PHE A 416 -12.45 5.08 6.65
N ILE A 417 -12.07 6.36 6.79
CA ILE A 417 -12.88 7.39 7.44
C ILE A 417 -13.19 8.48 6.42
N ASN A 418 -14.43 8.99 6.44
CA ASN A 418 -14.92 10.05 5.57
C ASN A 418 -14.61 9.78 4.09
N GLU A 419 -15.17 8.66 3.58
CA GLU A 419 -14.96 8.22 2.19
C GLU A 419 -13.47 7.96 1.85
N GLY A 420 -12.66 7.60 2.85
CA GLY A 420 -11.23 7.32 2.67
C GLY A 420 -10.34 8.57 2.64
N GLU A 421 -10.80 9.67 3.23
CA GLU A 421 -9.95 10.85 3.48
C GLU A 421 -8.80 10.54 4.43
N VAL A 422 -9.07 9.72 5.45
CA VAL A 422 -8.08 9.16 6.36
C VAL A 422 -8.19 7.65 6.37
N VAL A 423 -7.06 6.97 6.19
CA VAL A 423 -7.00 5.51 6.18
C VAL A 423 -5.95 5.04 7.16
N PHE A 424 -6.25 3.95 7.87
CA PHE A 424 -5.32 3.27 8.75
C PHE A 424 -5.25 1.79 8.38
N THR A 425 -4.06 1.31 8.02
CA THR A 425 -3.76 -0.12 7.89
C THR A 425 -2.90 -0.57 9.06
N SER A 426 -3.31 -1.63 9.73
CA SER A 426 -2.59 -2.15 10.88
C SER A 426 -2.61 -3.67 10.93
N ARG A 427 -1.47 -4.28 11.24
CA ARG A 427 -1.41 -5.69 11.63
C ARG A 427 -1.82 -5.81 13.09
N ILE A 428 -2.71 -6.76 13.36
CA ILE A 428 -3.30 -7.01 14.68
C ILE A 428 -3.19 -8.51 14.98
N PHE A 429 -2.63 -8.87 16.14
CA PHE A 429 -2.44 -10.25 16.55
C PHE A 429 -3.14 -10.50 17.89
N ALA A 430 -4.47 -10.38 17.86
CA ALA A 430 -5.34 -10.61 18.99
C ALA A 430 -5.39 -12.10 19.39
N LYS A 431 -5.83 -12.37 20.60
CA LYS A 431 -6.18 -13.73 21.03
C LYS A 431 -7.42 -14.21 20.28
N GLU A 432 -7.61 -15.52 20.24
CA GLU A 432 -8.71 -16.18 19.53
C GLU A 432 -10.10 -15.67 19.95
N ASN A 433 -10.29 -15.37 21.25
CA ASN A 433 -11.57 -14.88 21.80
C ASN A 433 -11.67 -13.36 21.90
N SER A 434 -10.70 -12.61 21.37
CA SER A 434 -10.75 -11.15 21.30
C SER A 434 -11.43 -10.73 20.00
N ASN A 435 -12.74 -10.93 19.93
CA ASN A 435 -13.55 -10.70 18.72
C ASN A 435 -14.68 -9.69 18.92
N GLN A 436 -14.83 -9.11 20.12
CA GLN A 436 -15.90 -8.14 20.37
C GLN A 436 -15.65 -6.82 19.62
N ILE A 437 -16.74 -6.20 19.21
CA ILE A 437 -16.80 -4.85 18.69
C ILE A 437 -17.54 -4.00 19.72
N ARG A 438 -16.88 -2.98 20.26
CA ARG A 438 -17.46 -2.07 21.23
C ARG A 438 -17.48 -0.66 20.68
N VAL A 439 -18.60 0.03 20.88
CA VAL A 439 -18.74 1.46 20.58
C VAL A 439 -18.90 2.18 21.92
N TYR A 440 -18.11 3.22 22.16
CA TYR A 440 -18.12 3.94 23.44
C TYR A 440 -18.20 5.46 23.24
N SER A 441 -18.69 6.17 24.25
CA SER A 441 -18.69 7.63 24.27
C SER A 441 -18.70 8.19 25.68
N ASP A 442 -18.22 9.42 25.87
CA ASP A 442 -18.28 10.15 27.14
C ASP A 442 -19.60 10.91 27.34
N LYS A 443 -20.37 11.15 26.27
CA LYS A 443 -21.71 11.76 26.29
C LYS A 443 -22.60 11.11 25.24
N ILE A 444 -23.57 11.85 24.68
CA ILE A 444 -24.51 11.33 23.69
C ILE A 444 -23.85 11.23 22.31
N VAL A 445 -23.93 10.05 21.72
CA VAL A 445 -23.65 9.79 20.31
C VAL A 445 -24.74 8.90 19.75
N GLU A 446 -25.33 9.31 18.64
CA GLU A 446 -26.26 8.51 17.87
C GLU A 446 -25.57 8.01 16.61
N TYR A 447 -25.68 6.72 16.33
CA TYR A 447 -25.08 6.11 15.16
C TYR A 447 -25.95 4.99 14.61
N GLU A 448 -25.82 4.76 13.32
CA GLU A 448 -26.29 3.56 12.65
C GLU A 448 -25.12 2.71 12.19
N TYR A 449 -25.30 1.41 12.15
CA TYR A 449 -24.29 0.49 11.66
C TYR A 449 -24.89 -0.60 10.79
N THR A 450 -24.04 -1.11 9.89
CA THR A 450 -24.26 -2.35 9.15
C THR A 450 -22.99 -3.16 9.19
N LYS A 451 -23.09 -4.42 9.62
CA LYS A 451 -21.98 -5.38 9.66
C LYS A 451 -22.28 -6.58 8.77
N PHE A 452 -21.29 -7.06 8.08
CA PHE A 452 -21.34 -8.26 7.24
C PHE A 452 -20.20 -9.20 7.66
N LYS A 453 -20.45 -10.49 7.73
CA LYS A 453 -19.39 -11.50 7.64
C LYS A 453 -18.84 -11.55 6.22
N LEU A 454 -17.59 -11.98 6.07
CA LEU A 454 -16.94 -12.03 4.78
C LEU A 454 -16.49 -13.44 4.42
N LYS A 455 -16.82 -13.86 3.20
CA LYS A 455 -16.39 -15.15 2.66
C LYS A 455 -14.89 -15.14 2.36
N GLN A 456 -14.30 -16.31 2.34
CA GLN A 456 -12.95 -16.50 1.83
C GLN A 456 -12.93 -16.30 0.31
N GLY A 457 -12.02 -15.46 -0.17
CA GLY A 457 -11.86 -15.13 -1.59
C GLY A 457 -10.73 -15.90 -2.30
N ILE A 458 -10.00 -16.76 -1.59
CA ILE A 458 -8.96 -17.61 -2.16
C ILE A 458 -9.03 -18.99 -1.50
N GLU A 459 -8.95 -20.04 -2.32
CA GLU A 459 -8.75 -21.40 -1.82
C GLU A 459 -7.24 -21.62 -1.60
N LEU A 460 -6.87 -22.09 -0.40
CA LEU A 460 -5.49 -22.33 0.03
C LEU A 460 -4.99 -23.71 -0.42
#